data_6255dc719f973c9f1176c4c72d7187bc
#
_entry.id   6255dc719f973c9f1176c4c72d7187bc
#
_cell.length_a   1.000
_cell.length_b   1.000
_cell.length_c   1.000
_cell.angle_alpha   90.00
_cell.angle_beta   90.00
_cell.angle_gamma   90.00
#
_symmetry.space_group_name_H-M   'P 1'
#
loop_
_entity.id
_entity.type
_entity.pdbx_description
1 polymer ?
#
loop_
_entity_poly.entity_id
_entity_poly.type
_entity_poly.pdbx_seq_one_letter_code
_entity_poly.pdbx_strand_id
1 'polypeptide(L)'
;MIWLYILAYDVWNFQYTYLNLPTHTWYCGLALLLAPTVANALWNKGGWIQNRANTLALWCMFAQVFPLFQDRSIFTTLPVLYADGFMDAAIRPTLVNPVPQGVISIASLAINVLALALIIKRSKEQKKNPYKQEIFTDAKDFQLAMARAEDK
;
A
#
# COMPACT_ATOMS: atom_id res chain seq x y z
N MET A 1 -4.51 -11.55 -7.78
CA MET A 1 -3.60 -11.29 -6.63
C MET A 1 -4.33 -11.68 -5.36
N ILE A 2 -3.66 -12.28 -4.41
CA ILE A 2 -4.26 -12.66 -3.12
C ILE A 2 -4.31 -11.48 -2.15
N TRP A 3 -5.31 -11.48 -1.29
CA TRP A 3 -5.54 -10.40 -0.31
C TRP A 3 -4.36 -10.14 0.63
N LEU A 4 -3.61 -11.18 0.99
CA LEU A 4 -2.43 -11.01 1.85
C LEU A 4 -1.36 -10.11 1.20
N TYR A 5 -1.19 -10.19 -0.13
CA TYR A 5 -0.24 -9.32 -0.84
C TYR A 5 -0.74 -7.87 -0.91
N ILE A 6 -2.04 -7.69 -1.13
CA ILE A 6 -2.65 -6.36 -1.12
C ILE A 6 -2.41 -5.72 0.24
N LEU A 7 -2.73 -6.43 1.32
CA LEU A 7 -2.55 -5.94 2.68
C LEU A 7 -1.06 -5.69 3.01
N ALA A 8 -0.16 -6.60 2.62
CA ALA A 8 1.27 -6.43 2.84
C ALA A 8 1.82 -5.20 2.12
N TYR A 9 1.38 -4.98 0.88
CA TYR A 9 1.74 -3.79 0.12
C TYR A 9 1.16 -2.50 0.73
N ASP A 10 -0.12 -2.50 1.07
CA ASP A 10 -0.81 -1.32 1.59
C ASP A 10 -0.18 -0.86 2.92
N VAL A 11 0.05 -1.77 3.86
CA VAL A 11 0.65 -1.43 5.15
C VAL A 11 2.11 -1.01 5.00
N TRP A 12 2.89 -1.70 4.17
CA TRP A 12 4.28 -1.32 3.89
C TRP A 12 4.36 0.06 3.22
N ASN A 13 3.57 0.30 2.18
CA ASN A 13 3.62 1.54 1.44
C ASN A 13 3.15 2.73 2.28
N PHE A 14 2.09 2.54 3.07
CA PHE A 14 1.60 3.56 3.99
C PHE A 14 2.66 3.90 5.05
N GLN A 15 3.24 2.90 5.68
CA GLN A 15 4.29 3.10 6.69
C GLN A 15 5.52 3.79 6.11
N TYR A 16 6.03 3.31 4.99
CA TYR A 16 7.23 3.85 4.37
C TYR A 16 7.00 5.26 3.81
N THR A 17 5.98 5.43 3.00
CA THR A 17 5.80 6.67 2.23
C THR A 17 5.11 7.76 3.03
N TYR A 18 4.08 7.43 3.78
CA TYR A 18 3.20 8.45 4.38
C TYR A 18 3.41 8.67 5.87
N LEU A 19 4.03 7.74 6.58
CA LEU A 19 4.36 7.91 7.98
C LEU A 19 5.84 8.25 8.23
N ASN A 20 6.75 7.80 7.37
CA ASN A 20 8.18 8.10 7.50
C ASN A 20 8.61 9.39 6.79
N LEU A 21 7.85 9.85 5.81
CA LEU A 21 8.17 11.06 5.05
C LEU A 21 7.27 12.21 5.53
N PRO A 22 7.76 13.10 6.39
CA PRO A 22 6.94 14.09 7.08
C PRO A 22 6.23 15.09 6.15
N THR A 23 6.70 15.24 4.92
CA THR A 23 6.13 16.14 3.92
C THR A 23 5.03 15.48 3.07
N HIS A 24 4.81 14.18 3.21
CA HIS A 24 3.77 13.49 2.47
C HIS A 24 2.43 13.53 3.20
N THR A 25 1.38 13.72 2.43
CA THR A 25 0.03 13.80 2.93
C THR A 25 -0.49 12.42 3.31
N TRP A 26 -0.62 12.14 4.60
CA TRP A 26 -1.05 10.83 5.09
C TRP A 26 -2.44 10.42 4.60
N TYR A 27 -3.40 11.35 4.58
CA TYR A 27 -4.79 11.06 4.17
C TYR A 27 -4.89 10.80 2.65
N CYS A 28 -4.10 11.50 1.83
CA CYS A 28 -4.01 11.19 0.40
C CYS A 28 -3.39 9.81 0.18
N GLY A 29 -2.37 9.46 0.96
CA GLY A 29 -1.77 8.14 0.92
C GLY A 29 -2.76 7.05 1.28
N LEU A 30 -3.51 7.26 2.35
CA LEU A 30 -4.55 6.33 2.75
C LEU A 30 -5.62 6.17 1.67
N ALA A 31 -6.09 7.27 1.08
CA ALA A 31 -7.06 7.25 -0.01
C ALA A 31 -6.53 6.52 -1.24
N LEU A 32 -5.26 6.75 -1.62
CA LEU A 32 -4.60 6.10 -2.75
C LEU A 32 -4.45 4.59 -2.60
N LEU A 33 -4.32 4.09 -1.37
CA LEU A 33 -4.22 2.67 -1.08
C LEU A 33 -5.60 2.02 -0.90
N LEU A 34 -6.52 2.70 -0.23
CA LEU A 34 -7.86 2.19 -0.02
C LEU A 34 -8.71 2.17 -1.30
N ALA A 35 -8.59 3.16 -2.17
CA ALA A 35 -9.40 3.22 -3.39
C ALA A 35 -9.22 1.97 -4.28
N PRO A 36 -8.01 1.54 -4.67
CA PRO A 36 -7.82 0.32 -5.44
C PRO A 36 -8.20 -0.94 -4.66
N THR A 37 -8.01 -0.93 -3.34
CA THR A 37 -8.32 -2.07 -2.47
C THR A 37 -9.82 -2.27 -2.35
N VAL A 38 -10.58 -1.20 -2.14
CA VAL A 38 -12.06 -1.24 -2.12
C VAL A 38 -12.61 -1.57 -3.51
N ALA A 39 -12.05 -1.00 -4.58
CA ALA A 39 -12.45 -1.33 -5.94
C ALA A 39 -12.23 -2.82 -6.27
N ASN A 40 -11.09 -3.38 -5.83
CA ASN A 40 -10.83 -4.81 -5.96
C ASN A 40 -11.81 -5.67 -5.14
N ALA A 41 -12.23 -5.20 -3.97
CA ALA A 41 -13.16 -5.93 -3.13
C ALA A 41 -14.59 -5.99 -3.72
N LEU A 42 -15.07 -4.86 -4.25
CA LEU A 42 -16.48 -4.68 -4.58
C LEU A 42 -16.78 -4.86 -6.08
N TRP A 43 -15.93 -4.35 -6.96
CA TRP A 43 -16.25 -4.26 -8.39
C TRP A 43 -15.31 -5.02 -9.30
N ASN A 44 -14.00 -4.89 -9.08
CA ASN A 44 -12.98 -5.39 -10.01
C ASN A 44 -12.04 -6.39 -9.35
N LYS A 45 -12.61 -7.51 -8.89
CA LYS A 45 -11.84 -8.58 -8.22
C LYS A 45 -10.71 -9.06 -9.13
N GLY A 46 -9.49 -9.09 -8.60
CA GLY A 46 -8.27 -9.44 -9.34
C GLY A 46 -7.60 -8.26 -10.07
N GLY A 47 -8.28 -7.11 -10.17
CA GLY A 47 -7.76 -5.92 -10.86
C GLY A 47 -7.01 -4.91 -9.97
N TRP A 48 -6.56 -5.31 -8.80
CA TRP A 48 -5.96 -4.39 -7.83
C TRP A 48 -4.75 -3.61 -8.39
N ILE A 49 -3.82 -4.29 -9.06
CA ILE A 49 -2.62 -3.64 -9.64
C ILE A 49 -3.02 -2.56 -10.64
N GLN A 50 -3.98 -2.86 -11.54
CA GLN A 50 -4.45 -1.90 -12.52
C GLN A 50 -5.14 -0.71 -11.84
N ASN A 51 -6.00 -0.96 -10.86
CA ASN A 51 -6.66 0.09 -10.10
C ASN A 51 -5.63 0.95 -9.34
N ARG A 52 -4.59 0.33 -8.77
CA ARG A 52 -3.51 1.06 -8.07
C ARG A 52 -2.70 1.94 -9.03
N ALA A 53 -2.37 1.45 -10.22
CA ALA A 53 -1.69 2.23 -11.23
C ALA A 53 -2.52 3.44 -11.68
N ASN A 54 -3.81 3.24 -11.95
CA ASN A 54 -4.71 4.30 -12.37
C ASN A 54 -4.90 5.38 -11.30
N THR A 55 -5.14 4.98 -10.04
CA THR A 55 -5.31 5.94 -8.94
C THR A 55 -4.04 6.74 -8.69
N LEU A 56 -2.87 6.08 -8.76
CA LEU A 56 -1.59 6.76 -8.61
C LEU A 56 -1.35 7.76 -9.75
N ALA A 57 -1.61 7.38 -11.00
CA ALA A 57 -1.44 8.26 -12.14
C ALA A 57 -2.33 9.51 -12.05
N LEU A 58 -3.61 9.32 -11.71
CA LEU A 58 -4.55 10.43 -11.50
C LEU A 58 -4.07 11.35 -10.37
N TRP A 59 -3.66 10.79 -9.24
CA TRP A 59 -3.15 11.58 -8.12
C TRP A 59 -1.90 12.36 -8.50
N CYS A 60 -0.94 11.76 -9.20
CA CYS A 60 0.26 12.44 -9.65
C CYS A 60 -0.06 13.64 -10.55
N MET A 61 -1.03 13.50 -11.46
CA MET A 61 -1.47 14.62 -12.29
C MET A 61 -2.05 15.77 -11.45
N PHE A 62 -2.92 15.45 -10.48
CA PHE A 62 -3.48 16.48 -9.60
C PHE A 62 -2.41 17.13 -8.69
N ALA A 63 -1.50 16.35 -8.13
CA ALA A 63 -0.46 16.85 -7.24
C ALA A 63 0.54 17.79 -7.94
N GLN A 64 0.76 17.63 -9.24
CA GLN A 64 1.59 18.53 -10.02
C GLN A 64 0.92 19.89 -10.27
N VAL A 65 -0.41 19.90 -10.37
CA VAL A 65 -1.16 21.13 -10.62
C VAL A 65 -1.55 21.84 -9.33
N PHE A 66 -1.85 21.08 -8.29
CA PHE A 66 -2.31 21.57 -7.00
C PHE A 66 -1.36 21.14 -5.87
N PRO A 67 -0.37 21.97 -5.49
CA PRO A 67 0.63 21.63 -4.48
C PRO A 67 0.06 21.51 -3.05
N LEU A 68 -1.20 21.87 -2.83
CA LEU A 68 -1.88 21.84 -1.53
C LEU A 68 -1.75 20.50 -0.79
N PHE A 69 -1.63 19.39 -1.54
CA PHE A 69 -1.49 18.06 -0.95
C PHE A 69 -0.08 17.75 -0.44
N GLN A 70 0.89 18.61 -0.74
CA GLN A 70 2.29 18.44 -0.34
C GLN A 70 2.80 19.61 0.50
N ASP A 71 2.04 20.70 0.61
CA ASP A 71 2.40 21.82 1.46
C ASP A 71 2.31 21.43 2.94
N ARG A 72 3.21 21.99 3.71
CA ARG A 72 3.25 21.78 5.16
C ARG A 72 2.02 22.42 5.82
N SER A 73 1.20 21.58 6.44
CA SER A 73 -0.01 22.00 7.15
C SER A 73 -0.43 20.93 8.16
N ILE A 74 -1.47 21.22 8.95
CA ILE A 74 -2.08 20.23 9.84
C ILE A 74 -2.61 19.00 9.08
N PHE A 75 -2.86 19.13 7.79
CA PHE A 75 -3.39 18.05 6.95
C PHE A 75 -2.30 17.16 6.33
N THR A 76 -1.04 17.59 6.35
CA THR A 76 0.07 16.82 5.79
C THR A 76 0.80 15.95 6.81
N THR A 77 0.51 16.12 8.09
CA THR A 77 1.13 15.37 9.17
C THR A 77 0.08 14.67 10.02
N LEU A 78 0.41 13.50 10.54
CA LEU A 78 -0.42 12.75 11.46
C LEU A 78 0.01 13.06 12.90
N PRO A 79 -0.76 13.87 13.68
CA PRO A 79 -0.31 14.39 14.97
C PRO A 79 0.10 13.28 15.97
N VAL A 80 -0.52 12.13 15.89
CA VAL A 80 -0.20 10.99 16.78
C VAL A 80 1.22 10.49 16.62
N LEU A 81 1.86 10.77 15.47
CA LEU A 81 3.23 10.34 15.18
C LEU A 81 4.28 11.38 15.57
N TYR A 82 3.88 12.61 15.86
CA TYR A 82 4.79 13.70 16.16
C TYR A 82 4.63 14.17 17.61
N ALA A 83 5.77 14.27 18.31
CA ALA A 83 5.78 14.64 19.72
C ALA A 83 5.49 16.14 19.94
N ASP A 84 6.08 16.98 19.08
CA ASP A 84 5.99 18.44 19.18
C ASP A 84 5.57 19.03 17.83
N GLY A 85 4.41 19.56 17.71
CA GLY A 85 3.92 20.29 16.57
C GLY A 85 4.36 19.81 15.18
N PHE A 86 3.42 19.47 14.37
CA PHE A 86 3.65 18.86 13.05
C PHE A 86 4.46 19.74 12.08
N MET A 87 4.46 21.05 12.26
CA MET A 87 5.14 21.99 11.35
C MET A 87 6.66 21.83 11.38
N ASP A 88 7.19 21.42 12.53
CA ASP A 88 8.63 21.21 12.69
C ASP A 88 9.10 19.80 12.28
N ALA A 89 8.18 18.85 12.18
CA ALA A 89 8.51 17.45 11.90
C ALA A 89 9.22 17.26 10.55
N ALA A 90 8.91 18.08 9.54
CA ALA A 90 9.59 18.04 8.25
C ALA A 90 11.03 18.57 8.30
N ILE A 91 11.33 19.46 9.25
CA ILE A 91 12.67 20.03 9.45
C ILE A 91 13.44 19.21 10.49
N ARG A 92 12.72 18.67 11.47
CA ARG A 92 13.27 17.91 12.60
C ARG A 92 12.67 16.51 12.65
N PRO A 93 13.14 15.59 11.81
CA PRO A 93 12.61 14.21 11.79
C PRO A 93 12.78 13.48 13.13
N THR A 94 13.64 13.98 14.02
CA THR A 94 13.81 13.46 15.39
C THR A 94 12.62 13.70 16.33
N LEU A 95 11.66 14.54 15.92
CA LEU A 95 10.43 14.79 16.68
C LEU A 95 9.34 13.74 16.46
N VAL A 96 9.56 12.80 15.56
CA VAL A 96 8.61 11.71 15.31
C VAL A 96 8.48 10.86 16.57
N ASN A 97 7.24 10.60 16.98
CA ASN A 97 7.00 9.69 18.10
C ASN A 97 7.36 8.25 17.70
N PRO A 98 8.39 7.64 18.33
CA PRO A 98 8.90 6.35 17.88
C PRO A 98 7.94 5.18 18.19
N VAL A 99 7.03 5.34 19.14
CA VAL A 99 6.17 4.22 19.59
C VAL A 99 5.11 3.86 18.55
N PRO A 100 4.22 4.75 18.09
CA PRO A 100 3.24 4.42 17.05
C PRO A 100 3.92 4.02 15.74
N GLN A 101 4.98 4.70 15.36
CA GLN A 101 5.74 4.38 14.15
C GLN A 101 6.39 3.00 14.24
N GLY A 102 6.98 2.66 15.37
CA GLY A 102 7.57 1.35 15.62
C GLY A 102 6.53 0.24 15.56
N VAL A 103 5.36 0.44 16.16
CA VAL A 103 4.26 -0.54 16.12
C VAL A 103 3.82 -0.81 14.68
N ILE A 104 3.59 0.22 13.88
CA ILE A 104 3.18 0.08 12.48
C ILE A 104 4.29 -0.57 11.64
N SER A 105 5.56 -0.23 11.90
CA SER A 105 6.71 -0.83 11.22
C SER A 105 6.83 -2.33 11.51
N ILE A 106 6.65 -2.73 12.77
CA ILE A 106 6.67 -4.14 13.16
C ILE A 106 5.49 -4.89 12.52
N ALA A 107 4.29 -4.31 12.52
CA ALA A 107 3.13 -4.90 11.86
C ALA A 107 3.38 -5.06 10.35
N SER A 108 3.93 -4.05 9.70
CA SER A 108 4.31 -4.10 8.28
C SER A 108 5.31 -5.23 8.00
N LEU A 109 6.37 -5.32 8.81
CA LEU A 109 7.36 -6.38 8.68
C LEU A 109 6.72 -7.76 8.86
N ALA A 110 5.90 -7.95 9.88
CA ALA A 110 5.25 -9.22 10.17
C ALA A 110 4.35 -9.68 8.99
N ILE A 111 3.52 -8.78 8.44
CA ILE A 111 2.64 -9.09 7.30
C ILE A 111 3.46 -9.44 6.05
N ASN A 112 4.55 -8.72 5.79
CA ASN A 112 5.42 -8.99 4.65
C ASN A 112 6.18 -10.33 4.81
N VAL A 113 6.63 -10.67 6.01
CA VAL A 113 7.23 -11.97 6.31
C VAL A 113 6.21 -13.10 6.11
N LEU A 114 4.97 -12.93 6.54
CA LEU A 114 3.90 -13.89 6.30
C LEU A 114 3.62 -14.07 4.80
N ALA A 115 3.58 -12.99 4.04
CA ALA A 115 3.41 -13.04 2.58
C ALA A 115 4.56 -13.81 1.92
N LEU A 116 5.81 -13.53 2.31
CA LEU A 116 6.97 -14.26 1.79
C LEU A 116 6.95 -15.75 2.18
N ALA A 117 6.59 -16.07 3.42
CA ALA A 117 6.46 -17.45 3.88
C ALA A 117 5.40 -18.21 3.07
N LEU A 118 4.28 -17.57 2.75
CA LEU A 118 3.24 -18.15 1.91
C LEU A 118 3.73 -18.42 0.48
N ILE A 119 4.48 -17.49 -0.12
CA ILE A 119 5.09 -17.69 -1.45
C ILE A 119 6.02 -18.90 -1.43
N ILE A 120 6.92 -18.97 -0.44
CA ILE A 120 7.89 -20.04 -0.31
C ILE A 120 7.15 -21.39 -0.12
N LYS A 121 6.15 -21.42 0.76
CA LYS A 121 5.35 -22.62 1.00
C LYS A 121 4.67 -23.10 -0.28
N ARG A 122 3.93 -22.22 -0.96
CA ARG A 122 3.23 -22.55 -2.22
C ARG A 122 4.20 -22.98 -3.34
N SER A 123 5.33 -22.28 -3.48
CA SER A 123 6.37 -22.63 -4.44
C SER A 123 6.90 -24.06 -4.21
N LYS A 124 7.15 -24.45 -2.95
CA LYS A 124 7.60 -25.81 -2.60
C LYS A 124 6.53 -26.85 -2.84
N GLU A 125 5.29 -26.60 -2.42
CA GLU A 125 4.16 -27.54 -2.60
C GLU A 125 3.88 -27.82 -4.07
N GLN A 126 3.89 -26.78 -4.90
CA GLN A 126 3.61 -26.92 -6.33
C GLN A 126 4.84 -27.24 -7.18
N LYS A 127 6.04 -27.22 -6.59
CA LYS A 127 7.33 -27.36 -7.29
C LYS A 127 7.50 -26.37 -8.45
N LYS A 128 6.98 -25.16 -8.29
CA LYS A 128 7.01 -24.08 -9.28
C LYS A 128 7.91 -22.95 -8.83
N ASN A 129 8.61 -22.34 -9.78
CA ASN A 129 9.37 -21.13 -9.53
C ASN A 129 8.44 -19.91 -9.61
N PRO A 130 8.24 -19.15 -8.51
CA PRO A 130 7.30 -18.03 -8.49
C PRO A 130 7.70 -16.84 -9.39
N TYR A 131 8.96 -16.79 -9.83
CA TYR A 131 9.43 -15.78 -10.78
C TYR A 131 9.11 -16.10 -12.24
N LYS A 132 8.77 -17.35 -12.54
CA LYS A 132 8.52 -17.82 -13.91
C LYS A 132 7.12 -18.38 -14.11
N GLN A 133 6.45 -18.74 -13.04
CA GLN A 133 5.19 -19.46 -13.10
C GLN A 133 4.24 -18.94 -12.02
N GLU A 134 2.95 -18.87 -12.37
CA GLU A 134 1.91 -18.50 -11.40
C GLU A 134 1.68 -19.64 -10.39
N ILE A 135 1.71 -19.30 -9.11
CA ILE A 135 1.54 -20.24 -7.99
C ILE A 135 0.19 -20.07 -7.26
N PHE A 136 -0.65 -19.13 -7.67
CA PHE A 136 -1.96 -18.85 -7.09
C PHE A 136 -3.11 -19.01 -8.10
N THR A 137 -2.95 -19.92 -9.05
CA THR A 137 -3.95 -20.22 -10.08
C THR A 137 -5.28 -20.70 -9.52
N ASP A 138 -5.29 -21.24 -8.32
CA ASP A 138 -6.48 -21.66 -7.56
C ASP A 138 -7.20 -20.54 -6.84
N ALA A 139 -6.60 -19.35 -6.76
CA ALA A 139 -7.21 -18.21 -6.11
C ALA A 139 -8.40 -17.68 -6.90
N LYS A 140 -9.56 -17.51 -6.24
CA LYS A 140 -10.80 -17.02 -6.87
C LYS A 140 -10.60 -15.70 -7.64
N ASP A 141 -9.87 -14.77 -7.07
CA ASP A 141 -9.61 -13.46 -7.70
C ASP A 141 -8.75 -13.61 -8.97
N PHE A 142 -7.82 -14.58 -8.99
CA PHE A 142 -7.05 -14.89 -10.19
C PHE A 142 -7.95 -15.46 -11.29
N GLN A 143 -8.78 -16.45 -10.95
CA GLN A 143 -9.72 -17.07 -11.90
C GLN A 143 -10.71 -16.04 -12.47
N LEU A 144 -11.23 -15.14 -11.63
CA LEU A 144 -12.12 -14.07 -12.08
C LEU A 144 -11.40 -13.04 -12.99
N ALA A 145 -10.14 -12.76 -12.74
CA ALA A 145 -9.35 -11.89 -13.61
C ALA A 145 -9.08 -12.53 -14.97
N MET A 146 -8.78 -13.82 -15.01
CA MET A 146 -8.58 -14.58 -16.24
C MET A 146 -9.86 -14.67 -17.07
N ALA A 147 -11.00 -15.01 -16.45
CA ALA A 147 -12.28 -15.07 -17.15
C ALA A 147 -12.64 -13.74 -17.82
N ARG A 148 -12.40 -12.61 -17.14
CA ARG A 148 -12.62 -11.28 -17.75
C ARG A 148 -11.66 -10.94 -18.90
N ALA A 149 -10.47 -11.49 -18.90
CA ALA A 149 -9.51 -11.29 -19.98
C ALA A 149 -9.88 -12.08 -21.24
N GLU A 150 -10.55 -13.22 -21.06
CA GLU A 150 -11.04 -14.08 -22.15
C GLU A 150 -12.33 -13.53 -22.79
N ASP A 151 -13.14 -12.77 -22.04
CA ASP A 151 -14.39 -12.14 -22.51
C ASP A 151 -14.16 -10.87 -23.35
N LYS A 152 -12.93 -10.44 -23.55
CA LYS A 152 -12.56 -9.25 -24.35
C LYS A 152 -11.94 -9.63 -25.68
#